data_19f6b8b39b6f30b38532b2a10d5f80fb
#
_entry.id   19f6b8b39b6f30b38532b2a10d5f80fb
#
_cell.length_a   1.000
_cell.length_b   1.000
_cell.length_c   1.000
_cell.angle_alpha   90.00
_cell.angle_beta   90.00
_cell.angle_gamma   90.00
#
_symmetry.space_group_name_H-M   'P 1'
#
loop_
_entity.id
_entity.type
_entity.pdbx_description
1 polymer ?
#
loop_
_entity_poly.entity_id
_entity_poly.type
_entity_poly.pdbx_seq_one_letter_code
_entity_poly.pdbx_strand_id
1 'polypeptide(L)'
;MKFGKVKNWLTEKNLSGLNYNQKLSIIDNESLTKRLESEPNNNFRVHVISQKIIHKKRFFKKYLPQFSGYNIERKVKLTCEKYPIIFARSYIPIRHCYGKESFIRILKNKSLGKYLLKSPRFKKELIRYEIDNEYIHRIIIYKHKLKRIIVDEMFSNDFSLKSISLVKARNKF
;
A
#
# COMPACT_ATOMS: atom_id res chain seq x y z
N MET A 1 4.53 9.38 -14.82
CA MET A 1 3.49 8.64 -14.10
C MET A 1 2.57 9.62 -13.38
N LYS A 2 1.31 9.67 -13.78
CA LYS A 2 0.27 10.48 -13.12
C LYS A 2 -0.44 9.57 -12.12
N PHE A 3 -0.21 9.78 -10.83
CA PHE A 3 -1.04 9.15 -9.81
C PHE A 3 -2.47 9.65 -9.96
N GLY A 4 -3.37 8.81 -10.44
CA GLY A 4 -4.77 9.14 -10.68
C GLY A 4 -5.49 9.68 -9.44
N LYS A 5 -6.62 10.31 -9.66
CA LYS A 5 -7.55 10.66 -8.58
C LYS A 5 -8.42 9.44 -8.35
N VAL A 6 -8.36 8.85 -7.15
CA VAL A 6 -9.28 7.78 -6.76
C VAL A 6 -10.71 8.31 -6.87
N LYS A 7 -11.48 7.75 -7.78
CA LYS A 7 -12.86 8.21 -8.09
C LYS A 7 -13.90 7.32 -7.42
N ASN A 8 -13.73 6.02 -7.51
CA ASN A 8 -14.68 5.02 -7.04
C ASN A 8 -13.97 3.99 -6.15
N TRP A 9 -14.37 3.93 -4.92
CA TRP A 9 -13.83 2.97 -3.96
C TRP A 9 -14.64 1.68 -3.99
N LEU A 10 -14.06 0.62 -4.51
CA LEU A 10 -14.63 -0.71 -4.53
C LEU A 10 -14.30 -1.46 -3.24
N THR A 11 -15.19 -2.34 -2.83
CA THR A 11 -14.91 -3.34 -1.80
C THR A 11 -14.40 -4.62 -2.47
N GLU A 12 -13.86 -5.55 -1.69
CA GLU A 12 -13.42 -6.86 -2.18
C GLU A 12 -14.50 -7.59 -2.98
N LYS A 13 -15.75 -7.49 -2.53
CA LYS A 13 -16.92 -8.14 -3.18
C LYS A 13 -17.19 -7.62 -4.60
N ASN A 14 -16.76 -6.39 -4.89
CA ASN A 14 -17.06 -5.71 -6.15
C ASN A 14 -15.89 -5.75 -7.16
N LEU A 15 -14.92 -6.64 -6.97
CA LEU A 15 -13.78 -6.84 -7.87
C LEU A 15 -14.10 -7.81 -9.02
N SER A 16 -15.20 -7.57 -9.74
CA SER A 16 -15.69 -8.49 -10.79
C SER A 16 -14.78 -8.56 -12.03
N GLY A 17 -14.04 -7.49 -12.33
CA GLY A 17 -13.19 -7.40 -13.53
C GLY A 17 -11.82 -8.10 -13.43
N LEU A 18 -11.46 -8.68 -12.27
CA LEU A 18 -10.16 -9.32 -12.06
C LEU A 18 -10.27 -10.85 -12.19
N ASN A 19 -9.23 -11.47 -12.77
CA ASN A 19 -9.11 -12.92 -12.75
C ASN A 19 -8.78 -13.44 -11.33
N TYR A 20 -8.92 -14.74 -11.12
CA TYR A 20 -8.73 -15.38 -9.83
C TYR A 20 -7.34 -15.12 -9.21
N ASN A 21 -6.26 -15.25 -10.00
CA ASN A 21 -4.89 -15.05 -9.53
C ASN A 21 -4.60 -13.60 -9.16
N GLN A 22 -5.14 -12.64 -9.92
CA GLN A 22 -5.06 -11.22 -9.60
C GLN A 22 -5.78 -10.91 -8.29
N LYS A 23 -7.01 -11.43 -8.12
CA LYS A 23 -7.77 -11.27 -6.86
C LYS A 23 -6.99 -11.79 -5.68
N LEU A 24 -6.47 -13.02 -5.72
CA LEU A 24 -5.68 -13.60 -4.64
C LEU A 24 -4.45 -12.75 -4.30
N SER A 25 -3.78 -12.22 -5.32
CA SER A 25 -2.58 -11.40 -5.14
C SER A 25 -2.84 -10.06 -4.46
N ILE A 26 -3.99 -9.45 -4.77
CA ILE A 26 -4.34 -8.10 -4.34
C ILE A 26 -5.13 -8.09 -3.04
N ILE A 27 -5.98 -9.09 -2.81
CA ILE A 27 -6.81 -9.22 -1.61
C ILE A 27 -5.99 -9.65 -0.39
N ASP A 28 -4.82 -10.26 -0.63
CA ASP A 28 -3.97 -10.75 0.44
C ASP A 28 -3.76 -9.74 1.58
N ASN A 29 -4.11 -10.16 2.78
CA ASN A 29 -3.99 -9.36 3.99
C ASN A 29 -2.57 -9.34 4.58
N GLU A 30 -1.63 -10.08 4.02
CA GLU A 30 -0.24 -10.04 4.45
C GLU A 30 0.49 -8.78 3.97
N SER A 31 1.70 -8.60 4.44
CA SER A 31 2.58 -7.54 3.98
C SER A 31 3.10 -7.85 2.58
N LEU A 32 2.70 -7.05 1.60
CA LEU A 32 3.28 -7.10 0.25
C LEU A 32 4.82 -7.09 0.30
N THR A 33 5.40 -6.19 1.08
CA THR A 33 6.86 -6.10 1.24
C THR A 33 7.44 -7.40 1.80
N LYS A 34 6.81 -7.98 2.84
CA LYS A 34 7.27 -9.24 3.43
C LYS A 34 7.21 -10.39 2.44
N ARG A 35 6.14 -10.45 1.64
CA ARG A 35 5.99 -11.46 0.58
C ARG A 35 7.07 -11.30 -0.49
N LEU A 36 7.27 -10.08 -0.99
CA LEU A 36 8.30 -9.82 -1.99
C LEU A 36 9.71 -10.11 -1.46
N GLU A 37 9.99 -9.82 -0.18
CA GLU A 37 11.27 -10.12 0.46
C GLU A 37 11.49 -11.63 0.70
N SER A 38 10.44 -12.40 0.90
CA SER A 38 10.53 -13.84 1.19
C SER A 38 10.72 -14.73 -0.05
N GLU A 39 10.62 -14.16 -1.23
CA GLU A 39 10.86 -14.88 -2.49
C GLU A 39 12.33 -15.26 -2.61
N PRO A 40 12.66 -16.55 -2.82
CA PRO A 40 14.04 -16.97 -3.02
C PRO A 40 14.65 -16.30 -4.26
N ASN A 41 15.92 -15.90 -4.15
CA ASN A 41 16.68 -15.25 -5.24
C ASN A 41 16.03 -13.96 -5.76
N ASN A 42 15.37 -13.22 -4.90
CA ASN A 42 14.66 -12.01 -5.28
C ASN A 42 15.37 -10.76 -4.75
N ASN A 43 15.93 -9.97 -5.63
CA ASN A 43 16.55 -8.67 -5.32
C ASN A 43 15.48 -7.61 -5.05
N PHE A 44 14.71 -7.78 -3.96
CA PHE A 44 13.72 -6.78 -3.58
C PHE A 44 14.37 -5.47 -3.16
N ARG A 45 13.96 -4.38 -3.81
CA ARG A 45 14.45 -3.02 -3.52
C ARG A 45 13.32 -2.01 -3.44
N VAL A 46 13.51 -1.04 -2.55
CA VAL A 46 12.64 0.13 -2.41
C VAL A 46 13.37 1.36 -2.94
N HIS A 47 12.88 1.94 -4.02
CA HIS A 47 13.41 3.17 -4.59
C HIS A 47 12.48 4.33 -4.26
N VAL A 48 12.98 5.35 -3.59
CA VAL A 48 12.21 6.56 -3.29
C VAL A 48 12.19 7.45 -4.51
N ILE A 49 11.00 7.65 -5.08
CA ILE A 49 10.79 8.59 -6.18
C ILE A 49 10.70 10.02 -5.65
N SER A 50 9.95 10.20 -4.56
CA SER A 50 9.82 11.49 -3.89
C SER A 50 9.29 11.34 -2.48
N GLN A 51 9.72 12.24 -1.60
CA GLN A 51 9.11 12.44 -0.29
C GLN A 51 9.06 13.94 -0.02
N LYS A 52 7.86 14.49 0.11
CA LYS A 52 7.66 15.93 0.28
C LYS A 52 6.46 16.24 1.16
N ILE A 53 6.47 17.43 1.75
CA ILE A 53 5.31 17.95 2.46
C ILE A 53 4.37 18.58 1.44
N ILE A 54 3.10 18.20 1.51
CA ILE A 54 2.04 18.74 0.67
C ILE A 54 0.87 19.19 1.53
N HIS A 55 0.17 20.22 1.08
CA HIS A 55 -1.09 20.63 1.68
C HIS A 55 -2.26 20.10 0.87
N LYS A 56 -3.13 19.31 1.48
CA LYS A 56 -4.33 18.74 0.85
C LYS A 56 -5.58 19.34 1.44
N LYS A 57 -6.23 20.24 0.70
CA LYS A 57 -7.47 20.91 1.14
C LYS A 57 -8.74 20.07 0.91
N ARG A 58 -8.80 19.24 -0.16
CA ARG A 58 -10.06 18.62 -0.61
C ARG A 58 -10.01 17.12 -0.95
N PHE A 59 -8.85 16.54 -1.26
CA PHE A 59 -8.78 15.23 -1.90
C PHE A 59 -9.37 14.09 -1.07
N PHE A 60 -9.18 14.14 0.26
CA PHE A 60 -9.71 13.13 1.18
C PHE A 60 -10.86 13.67 2.06
N LYS A 61 -11.22 14.96 1.95
CA LYS A 61 -12.18 15.59 2.86
C LYS A 61 -13.53 14.87 2.90
N LYS A 62 -13.98 14.36 1.75
CA LYS A 62 -15.25 13.63 1.65
C LYS A 62 -15.23 12.29 2.37
N TYR A 63 -14.11 11.57 2.32
CA TYR A 63 -14.01 10.20 2.84
C TYR A 63 -13.17 10.11 4.12
N LEU A 64 -12.22 11.02 4.30
CA LEU A 64 -11.23 10.98 5.37
C LEU A 64 -10.83 12.40 5.78
N PRO A 65 -11.71 13.13 6.50
CA PRO A 65 -11.45 14.52 6.90
C PRO A 65 -10.14 14.67 7.71
N GLN A 66 -9.72 13.63 8.43
CA GLN A 66 -8.47 13.62 9.18
C GLN A 66 -7.20 13.73 8.33
N PHE A 67 -7.28 13.59 7.01
CA PHE A 67 -6.16 13.80 6.08
C PHE A 67 -6.11 15.20 5.46
N SER A 68 -7.00 16.09 5.89
CA SER A 68 -6.89 17.51 5.56
C SER A 68 -5.63 18.12 6.20
N GLY A 69 -5.11 19.19 5.60
CA GLY A 69 -3.92 19.91 6.08
C GLY A 69 -2.60 19.36 5.51
N TYR A 70 -1.52 19.55 6.27
CA TYR A 70 -0.18 19.17 5.84
C TYR A 70 0.07 17.68 6.00
N ASN A 71 0.51 17.04 4.92
CA ASN A 71 0.83 15.63 4.87
C ASN A 71 2.22 15.42 4.26
N ILE A 72 2.92 14.40 4.72
CA ILE A 72 4.04 13.83 3.99
C ILE A 72 3.43 12.97 2.88
N GLU A 73 3.66 13.34 1.62
CA GLU A 73 3.43 12.47 0.47
C GLU A 73 4.74 11.77 0.16
N ARG A 74 4.73 10.45 0.23
CA ARG A 74 5.87 9.62 -0.12
C ARG A 74 5.50 8.70 -1.28
N LYS A 75 6.29 8.73 -2.34
CA LYS A 75 6.14 7.88 -3.52
C LYS A 75 7.35 6.98 -3.65
N VAL A 76 7.13 5.70 -3.83
CA VAL A 76 8.18 4.71 -3.98
C VAL A 76 7.87 3.77 -5.14
N LYS A 77 8.92 3.21 -5.72
CA LYS A 77 8.92 2.12 -6.66
C LYS A 77 9.47 0.89 -5.95
N LEU A 78 8.72 -0.19 -5.95
CA LEU A 78 9.12 -1.49 -5.43
C LEU A 78 9.53 -2.35 -6.63
N THR A 79 10.74 -2.87 -6.60
CA THR A 79 11.27 -3.72 -7.67
C THR A 79 11.70 -5.05 -7.10
N CYS A 80 11.44 -6.09 -7.85
CA CYS A 80 11.95 -7.43 -7.65
C CYS A 80 12.05 -8.12 -9.01
N GLU A 81 12.93 -9.11 -9.12
CA GLU A 81 13.23 -9.73 -10.43
C GLU A 81 12.04 -10.52 -11.00
N LYS A 82 11.23 -11.11 -10.13
CA LYS A 82 10.16 -12.04 -10.53
C LYS A 82 8.83 -11.39 -10.85
N TYR A 83 8.63 -10.14 -10.48
CA TYR A 83 7.32 -9.49 -10.57
C TYR A 83 7.39 -8.13 -11.23
N PRO A 84 6.31 -7.69 -11.88
CA PRO A 84 6.20 -6.34 -12.38
C PRO A 84 6.43 -5.30 -11.30
N ILE A 85 6.85 -4.13 -11.72
CA ILE A 85 7.08 -3.00 -10.83
C ILE A 85 5.78 -2.62 -10.13
N ILE A 86 5.85 -2.48 -8.81
CA ILE A 86 4.74 -1.98 -8.00
C ILE A 86 5.08 -0.56 -7.57
N PHE A 87 4.14 0.35 -7.73
CA PHE A 87 4.27 1.69 -7.20
C PHE A 87 3.45 1.82 -5.91
N ALA A 88 3.99 2.56 -4.96
CA ALA A 88 3.23 2.86 -3.75
C ALA A 88 3.30 4.36 -3.42
N ARG A 89 2.17 4.90 -2.99
CA ARG A 89 2.04 6.27 -2.54
C ARG A 89 1.46 6.27 -1.13
N SER A 90 2.14 6.95 -0.22
CA SER A 90 1.67 7.05 1.16
C SER A 90 1.36 8.50 1.51
N TYR A 91 0.31 8.70 2.30
CA TYR A 91 -0.05 9.99 2.89
C TYR A 91 -0.03 9.85 4.40
N ILE A 92 0.81 10.66 5.05
CA ILE A 92 1.02 10.65 6.48
C ILE A 92 0.78 12.07 6.99
N PRO A 93 -0.31 12.34 7.72
CA PRO A 93 -0.52 13.65 8.33
C PRO A 93 0.66 14.03 9.21
N ILE A 94 1.23 15.22 9.05
CA ILE A 94 2.41 15.67 9.81
C ILE A 94 2.11 15.63 11.31
N ARG A 95 0.89 15.97 11.69
CA ARG A 95 0.41 15.90 13.08
C ARG A 95 0.42 14.47 13.66
N HIS A 96 0.55 13.44 12.83
CA HIS A 96 0.67 12.04 13.27
C HIS A 96 2.14 11.58 13.39
N CYS A 97 3.09 12.39 12.89
CA CYS A 97 4.52 12.09 12.92
C CYS A 97 5.19 12.59 14.22
N TYR A 98 4.68 12.14 15.37
CA TYR A 98 5.26 12.42 16.69
C TYR A 98 5.51 11.14 17.49
N GLY A 99 6.35 11.22 18.52
CA GLY A 99 6.77 10.07 19.31
C GLY A 99 7.51 9.06 18.43
N LYS A 100 7.15 7.79 18.55
CA LYS A 100 7.79 6.70 17.80
C LYS A 100 7.61 6.80 16.27
N GLU A 101 6.64 7.57 15.76
CA GLU A 101 6.40 7.78 14.33
C GLU A 101 7.19 8.95 13.74
N SER A 102 7.93 9.70 14.54
CA SER A 102 8.74 10.84 14.06
C SER A 102 9.79 10.43 13.00
N PHE A 103 10.33 9.19 13.09
CA PHE A 103 11.30 8.67 12.14
C PHE A 103 10.74 8.52 10.71
N ILE A 104 9.40 8.51 10.52
CA ILE A 104 8.79 8.44 9.18
C ILE A 104 9.25 9.63 8.31
N ARG A 105 9.58 10.75 8.94
CA ARG A 105 10.11 11.94 8.25
C ARG A 105 11.45 11.66 7.55
N ILE A 106 12.22 10.74 8.09
CA ILE A 106 13.58 10.38 7.64
C ILE A 106 13.72 8.93 7.20
N LEU A 107 12.61 8.33 6.73
CA LEU A 107 12.55 6.90 6.43
C LEU A 107 13.51 6.45 5.30
N LYS A 108 14.01 7.38 4.47
CA LYS A 108 14.92 7.09 3.34
C LYS A 108 14.40 5.89 2.51
N ASN A 109 15.27 4.93 2.18
CA ASN A 109 14.92 3.75 1.37
C ASN A 109 14.30 2.58 2.19
N LYS A 110 13.91 2.82 3.45
CA LYS A 110 13.23 1.79 4.25
C LYS A 110 11.77 1.67 3.86
N SER A 111 11.23 0.46 3.88
CA SER A 111 9.82 0.20 3.59
C SER A 111 8.92 0.69 4.72
N LEU A 112 7.97 1.56 4.40
CA LEU A 112 6.92 1.98 5.33
C LEU A 112 5.98 0.81 5.66
N GLY A 113 5.63 -0.02 4.67
CA GLY A 113 4.76 -1.19 4.85
C GLY A 113 5.33 -2.17 5.87
N LYS A 114 6.63 -2.47 5.77
CA LYS A 114 7.33 -3.33 6.74
C LYS A 114 7.23 -2.79 8.17
N TYR A 115 7.38 -1.47 8.34
CA TYR A 115 7.21 -0.82 9.64
C TYR A 115 5.79 -0.94 10.18
N LEU A 116 4.79 -0.59 9.36
CA LEU A 116 3.39 -0.58 9.78
C LEU A 116 2.91 -1.97 10.21
N LEU A 117 3.37 -3.01 9.56
CA LEU A 117 2.96 -4.39 9.83
C LEU A 117 3.81 -5.09 10.91
N LYS A 118 5.07 -4.67 11.06
CA LYS A 118 5.95 -5.17 12.14
C LYS A 118 5.55 -4.59 13.49
N SER A 119 4.95 -3.41 13.49
CA SER A 119 4.45 -2.78 14.70
C SER A 119 3.06 -3.32 15.05
N PRO A 120 2.86 -4.04 16.17
CA PRO A 120 1.53 -4.52 16.57
C PRO A 120 0.55 -3.38 16.85
N ARG A 121 1.04 -2.14 16.83
CA ARG A 121 0.26 -0.93 17.11
C ARG A 121 -0.63 -0.51 15.95
N PHE A 122 -0.13 -0.61 14.70
CA PHE A 122 -0.91 -0.25 13.52
C PHE A 122 -1.73 -1.43 13.04
N LYS A 123 -3.05 -1.23 12.95
CA LYS A 123 -4.00 -2.19 12.39
C LYS A 123 -4.57 -1.63 11.09
N LYS A 124 -4.90 -2.49 10.13
CA LYS A 124 -5.65 -2.12 8.94
C LYS A 124 -7.09 -1.76 9.36
N GLU A 125 -7.47 -0.50 9.21
CA GLU A 125 -8.83 -0.01 9.54
C GLU A 125 -9.76 -0.16 8.33
N LEU A 126 -9.23 0.05 7.14
CA LEU A 126 -10.02 0.04 5.91
C LEU A 126 -9.16 -0.42 4.75
N ILE A 127 -9.72 -1.26 3.88
CA ILE A 127 -9.14 -1.62 2.60
C ILE A 127 -10.17 -1.29 1.53
N ARG A 128 -9.74 -0.61 0.48
CA ARG A 128 -10.53 -0.30 -0.71
C ARG A 128 -9.70 -0.52 -1.95
N TYR A 129 -10.39 -0.68 -3.05
CA TYR A 129 -9.78 -0.94 -4.34
C TYR A 129 -10.32 0.04 -5.37
N GLU A 130 -9.53 0.29 -6.39
CA GLU A 130 -9.94 1.00 -7.60
C GLU A 130 -9.24 0.34 -8.78
N ILE A 131 -9.94 0.17 -9.87
CA ILE A 131 -9.39 -0.35 -11.12
C ILE A 131 -9.48 0.78 -12.13
N ASP A 132 -8.37 1.17 -12.69
CA ASP A 132 -8.29 2.06 -13.84
C ASP A 132 -7.70 1.33 -15.07
N ASN A 133 -7.49 2.04 -16.16
CA ASN A 133 -7.03 1.43 -17.41
C ASN A 133 -5.62 0.84 -17.33
N GLU A 134 -4.78 1.32 -16.41
CA GLU A 134 -3.36 0.94 -16.31
C GLU A 134 -3.06 0.15 -15.04
N TYR A 135 -3.79 0.42 -13.95
CA TYR A 135 -3.44 -0.07 -12.64
C TYR A 135 -4.65 -0.54 -11.83
N ILE A 136 -4.38 -1.51 -10.99
CA ILE A 136 -5.24 -1.91 -9.89
C ILE A 136 -4.68 -1.26 -8.63
N HIS A 137 -5.48 -0.46 -7.97
CA HIS A 137 -5.13 0.21 -6.72
C HIS A 137 -5.65 -0.57 -5.53
N ARG A 138 -4.80 -0.79 -4.53
CA ARG A 138 -5.17 -1.24 -3.20
C ARG A 138 -4.89 -0.12 -2.21
N ILE A 139 -5.93 0.47 -1.66
CA ILE A 139 -5.85 1.59 -0.74
C ILE A 139 -6.10 1.06 0.67
N ILE A 140 -5.09 1.17 1.52
CA ILE A 140 -5.13 0.69 2.90
C ILE A 140 -5.01 1.88 3.84
N ILE A 141 -5.91 1.95 4.81
CA ILE A 141 -5.83 2.88 5.92
C ILE A 141 -5.36 2.12 7.14
N TYR A 142 -4.20 2.51 7.64
CA TYR A 142 -3.66 2.01 8.88
C TYR A 142 -4.01 2.96 10.03
N LYS A 143 -4.45 2.40 11.17
CA LYS A 143 -4.82 3.14 12.38
C LYS A 143 -4.03 2.66 13.58
N HIS A 144 -3.58 3.60 14.38
CA HIS A 144 -3.08 3.39 15.74
C HIS A 144 -3.54 4.54 16.64
N LYS A 145 -4.45 4.27 17.57
CA LYS A 145 -5.13 5.31 18.37
C LYS A 145 -5.74 6.38 17.45
N LEU A 146 -5.32 7.64 17.59
CA LEU A 146 -5.76 8.76 16.76
C LEU A 146 -4.92 8.94 15.48
N LYS A 147 -3.83 8.19 15.31
CA LYS A 147 -2.95 8.27 14.14
C LYS A 147 -3.49 7.41 13.01
N ARG A 148 -3.49 7.95 11.80
CA ARG A 148 -3.83 7.24 10.57
C ARG A 148 -2.81 7.51 9.48
N ILE A 149 -2.57 6.50 8.65
CA ILE A 149 -1.68 6.53 7.51
C ILE A 149 -2.42 5.87 6.35
N ILE A 150 -2.41 6.51 5.19
CA ILE A 150 -2.92 5.90 3.95
C ILE A 150 -1.74 5.37 3.16
N VAL A 151 -1.89 4.16 2.63
CA VAL A 151 -1.00 3.57 1.64
C VAL A 151 -1.84 3.16 0.44
N ASP A 152 -1.51 3.70 -0.72
CA ASP A 152 -2.08 3.37 -2.03
C ASP A 152 -1.02 2.58 -2.79
N GLU A 153 -1.25 1.30 -2.99
CA GLU A 153 -0.40 0.39 -3.75
C GLU A 153 -1.01 0.20 -5.14
N MET A 154 -0.19 0.39 -6.17
CA MET A 154 -0.61 0.33 -7.56
C MET A 154 0.09 -0.82 -8.25
N PHE A 155 -0.71 -1.76 -8.69
CA PHE A 155 -0.29 -2.96 -9.42
C PHE A 155 -0.65 -2.78 -10.89
N SER A 156 0.21 -3.20 -11.81
CA SER A 156 -0.17 -3.26 -13.22
C SER A 156 -1.35 -4.22 -13.43
N ASN A 157 -2.14 -3.99 -14.47
CA ASN A 157 -3.33 -4.82 -14.73
C ASN A 157 -3.02 -6.29 -15.06
N ASP A 158 -1.77 -6.60 -15.41
CA ASP A 158 -1.26 -7.97 -15.61
C ASP A 158 -0.62 -8.57 -14.35
N PHE A 159 -0.62 -7.83 -13.22
CA PHE A 159 0.03 -8.27 -12.00
C PHE A 159 -0.61 -9.54 -11.42
N SER A 160 0.20 -10.56 -11.26
CA SER A 160 -0.18 -11.79 -10.57
C SER A 160 1.04 -12.31 -9.80
N LEU A 161 0.91 -12.45 -8.49
CA LEU A 161 1.86 -13.19 -7.66
C LEU A 161 1.56 -14.67 -7.89
N LYS A 162 2.31 -15.34 -8.77
CA LYS A 162 2.21 -16.80 -8.93
C LYS A 162 2.37 -17.43 -7.55
N SER A 163 1.33 -18.06 -7.13
CA SER A 163 1.01 -18.74 -5.88
C SER A 163 2.17 -19.31 -5.05
N ILE A 164 2.58 -18.60 -4.02
CA ILE A 164 3.18 -19.22 -2.81
C ILE A 164 2.07 -19.69 -1.87
N SER A 165 0.86 -19.16 -1.99
CA SER A 165 -0.27 -19.48 -1.11
C SER A 165 -0.90 -20.86 -1.35
N LEU A 166 -0.75 -21.46 -2.52
CA LEU A 166 -1.32 -22.79 -2.78
C LEU A 166 -0.56 -23.92 -2.05
N VAL A 167 0.71 -23.75 -1.73
CA VAL A 167 1.48 -24.75 -0.96
C VAL A 167 1.09 -24.73 0.51
N LYS A 168 0.78 -23.58 1.09
CA LYS A 168 0.34 -23.50 2.49
C LYS A 168 -1.09 -23.95 2.74
N ALA A 169 -1.97 -23.85 1.74
CA ALA A 169 -3.34 -24.36 1.85
C ALA A 169 -3.43 -25.89 1.76
N ARG A 170 -2.49 -26.55 1.09
CA ARG A 170 -2.44 -28.03 1.00
C ARG A 170 -1.86 -28.73 2.23
N ASN A 171 -1.15 -28.02 3.09
CA ASN A 171 -0.55 -28.58 4.32
C ASN A 171 -1.39 -28.33 5.59
N LYS A 172 -2.68 -28.02 5.46
CA LYS A 172 -3.64 -27.86 6.56
C LYS A 172 -4.83 -28.82 6.45
N PHE A 173 -4.59 -30.02 5.92
CA PHE A 173 -5.52 -31.13 6.05
C PHE A 173 -4.80 -32.33 6.62
#